data_06a94219926ab22bbe9a7c9efdb1ea2c
#
_entry.id   06a94219926ab22bbe9a7c9efdb1ea2c
#
_cell.length_a   1.000
_cell.length_b   1.000
_cell.length_c   1.000
_cell.angle_alpha   90.00
_cell.angle_beta   90.00
_cell.angle_gamma   90.00
#
_symmetry.space_group_name_H-M   'P 1'
#
loop_
_entity.id
_entity.type
_entity.pdbx_description
1 polymer ?
#
loop_
_entity_poly.entity_id
_entity_poly.type
_entity_poly.pdbx_seq_one_letter_code
_entity_poly.pdbx_strand_id
1 'polypeptide(L)'
;MTRAALTLTIAVALTAAATASSVRIIQTNSAGTTVHLIDPATNKVVGVINGIEVNHGATSAPDGSRLYVTNEADRTLDVVDARTLKVVKKIELTAHPNNVSISKDGRRVYVAIAAAPGAVDVIDTTTLTRAKSIPVNGAAHNTYVTPDGKYILCGSVAGKLLTVIDQKTETPAWTLAFDAGVRPIAFDQKPDGSTSRLFIQLSDFNGFAVVDFDRRKEVARVKLPDVAERDRVTQGLQGSPSHGIGVTPDRRTLWVLSKMNSRVYEYSLPDLTLIGDAPTGHHPDWLTFSPDSKSVYIANAGSNSVSVVDVASRRVVTEIPVGHVPKRNATAILQ
;
A
#
# COMPACT_ATOMS: atom_id res chain seq x y z
N MET A 1 30.71 72.78 -1.03
CA MET A 1 30.55 71.75 -0.02
C MET A 1 29.37 70.84 -0.42
N THR A 2 29.64 69.77 -1.10
CA THR A 2 28.63 68.83 -1.63
C THR A 2 28.53 67.64 -0.68
N ARG A 3 27.38 67.45 -0.06
CA ARG A 3 27.10 66.30 0.82
C ARG A 3 26.59 65.11 -0.04
N ALA A 4 27.38 64.05 -0.05
CA ALA A 4 26.93 62.78 -0.64
C ALA A 4 26.06 62.03 0.37
N ALA A 5 24.86 61.70 -0.04
CA ALA A 5 23.93 60.83 0.73
C ALA A 5 24.28 59.36 0.41
N LEU A 6 24.62 58.59 1.45
CA LEU A 6 24.90 57.18 1.37
C LEU A 6 23.55 56.42 1.59
N THR A 7 23.01 55.81 0.54
CA THR A 7 21.81 55.01 0.64
C THR A 7 22.19 53.57 1.03
N LEU A 8 21.85 53.14 2.23
CA LEU A 8 22.10 51.79 2.73
C LEU A 8 20.93 50.89 2.27
N THR A 9 21.15 49.99 1.34
CA THR A 9 20.18 48.97 0.89
C THR A 9 20.33 47.75 1.78
N ILE A 10 19.34 47.52 2.65
CA ILE A 10 19.25 46.29 3.46
C ILE A 10 18.62 45.20 2.61
N ALA A 11 19.42 44.24 2.18
CA ALA A 11 18.91 43.00 1.56
C ALA A 11 18.41 42.08 2.66
N VAL A 12 17.08 41.87 2.76
CA VAL A 12 16.47 40.86 3.61
C VAL A 12 16.58 39.53 2.87
N ALA A 13 17.50 38.68 3.29
CA ALA A 13 17.54 37.31 2.82
C ALA A 13 16.41 36.51 3.50
N LEU A 14 15.35 36.20 2.79
CA LEU A 14 14.38 35.21 3.21
C LEU A 14 15.05 33.83 3.13
N THR A 15 15.50 33.30 4.24
CA THR A 15 15.85 31.88 4.36
C THR A 15 14.54 31.10 4.41
N ALA A 16 14.19 30.44 3.31
CA ALA A 16 13.15 29.43 3.33
C ALA A 16 13.64 28.30 4.26
N ALA A 17 13.04 28.18 5.43
CA ALA A 17 13.26 27.03 6.30
C ALA A 17 12.83 25.78 5.54
N ALA A 18 13.76 24.91 5.17
CA ALA A 18 13.44 23.61 4.64
C ALA A 18 12.65 22.86 5.73
N THR A 19 11.39 22.54 5.45
CA THR A 19 10.60 21.70 6.34
C THR A 19 11.28 20.34 6.42
N ALA A 20 11.63 19.90 7.63
CA ALA A 20 12.21 18.57 7.83
C ALA A 20 11.22 17.51 7.37
N SER A 21 11.65 16.59 6.51
CA SER A 21 10.82 15.49 6.06
C SER A 21 10.39 14.62 7.24
N SER A 22 9.15 14.19 7.26
CA SER A 22 8.58 13.40 8.35
C SER A 22 7.99 12.10 7.83
N VAL A 23 8.27 11.00 8.53
CA VAL A 23 7.63 9.71 8.26
C VAL A 23 6.18 9.75 8.75
N ARG A 24 5.26 9.25 7.92
CA ARG A 24 3.84 9.08 8.28
C ARG A 24 3.34 7.72 7.79
N ILE A 25 2.49 7.11 8.59
CA ILE A 25 1.68 5.98 8.15
C ILE A 25 0.33 6.55 7.73
N ILE A 26 0.02 6.40 6.46
CA ILE A 26 -1.26 6.82 5.88
C ILE A 26 -2.24 5.67 6.09
N GLN A 27 -3.36 5.89 6.76
CA GLN A 27 -4.38 4.89 7.04
C GLN A 27 -5.71 5.29 6.40
N THR A 28 -6.17 4.52 5.42
CA THR A 28 -7.50 4.69 4.81
C THR A 28 -8.59 3.99 5.62
N ASN A 29 -9.80 4.57 5.64
CA ASN A 29 -10.93 4.09 6.43
C ASN A 29 -12.16 3.97 5.52
N SER A 30 -12.40 2.77 4.97
CA SER A 30 -13.31 2.58 3.83
C SER A 30 -14.81 2.65 4.13
N ALA A 31 -15.22 2.74 5.39
CA ALA A 31 -16.61 3.03 5.77
C ALA A 31 -16.74 4.45 6.34
N GLY A 32 -16.05 5.40 5.72
CA GLY A 32 -16.07 6.80 6.13
C GLY A 32 -15.47 7.72 5.07
N THR A 33 -15.21 8.95 5.47
CA THR A 33 -14.73 10.02 4.59
C THR A 33 -13.33 10.52 5.00
N THR A 34 -12.65 9.82 5.94
CA THR A 34 -11.40 10.28 6.52
C THR A 34 -10.23 9.36 6.21
N VAL A 35 -9.06 9.95 5.97
CA VAL A 35 -7.76 9.24 5.94
C VAL A 35 -6.92 9.79 7.08
N HIS A 36 -6.38 8.92 7.92
CA HIS A 36 -5.57 9.31 9.07
C HIS A 36 -4.08 9.24 8.75
N LEU A 37 -3.32 10.19 9.28
CA LEU A 37 -1.86 10.18 9.26
C LEU A 37 -1.36 9.88 10.67
N ILE A 38 -0.64 8.78 10.83
CA ILE A 38 -0.05 8.35 12.09
C ILE A 38 1.44 8.70 12.08
N ASP A 39 1.92 9.28 13.16
CA ASP A 39 3.34 9.51 13.39
C ASP A 39 3.97 8.27 14.06
N PRO A 40 4.90 7.57 13.40
CA PRO A 40 5.52 6.38 13.98
C PRO A 40 6.45 6.67 15.16
N ALA A 41 6.90 7.91 15.35
CA ALA A 41 7.71 8.26 16.51
C ALA A 41 6.88 8.33 17.80
N THR A 42 5.59 8.64 17.70
CA THR A 42 4.68 8.79 18.84
C THR A 42 3.55 7.78 18.87
N ASN A 43 3.33 7.04 17.78
CA ASN A 43 2.20 6.15 17.57
C ASN A 43 0.85 6.84 17.79
N LYS A 44 0.71 8.08 17.32
CA LYS A 44 -0.51 8.87 17.40
C LYS A 44 -0.97 9.37 16.06
N VAL A 45 -2.29 9.53 15.90
CA VAL A 45 -2.84 10.28 14.77
C VAL A 45 -2.46 11.75 14.91
N VAL A 46 -1.76 12.28 13.91
CA VAL A 46 -1.26 13.66 13.88
C VAL A 46 -1.86 14.50 12.75
N GLY A 47 -2.65 13.88 11.90
CA GLY A 47 -3.34 14.56 10.80
C GLY A 47 -4.52 13.76 10.29
N VAL A 48 -5.51 14.46 9.73
CA VAL A 48 -6.71 13.88 9.14
C VAL A 48 -7.01 14.57 7.81
N ILE A 49 -7.13 13.78 6.75
CA ILE A 49 -7.63 14.21 5.47
C ILE A 49 -9.13 13.91 5.45
N ASN A 50 -9.96 14.88 5.12
CA ASN A 50 -11.41 14.75 5.09
C ASN A 50 -11.95 14.80 3.66
N GLY A 51 -13.16 14.27 3.45
CA GLY A 51 -13.92 14.41 2.21
C GLY A 51 -13.53 13.44 1.10
N ILE A 52 -12.86 12.33 1.42
CA ILE A 52 -12.59 11.22 0.48
C ILE A 52 -13.49 10.06 0.87
N GLU A 53 -14.62 9.92 0.21
CA GLU A 53 -15.64 8.95 0.57
C GLU A 53 -15.28 7.54 0.09
N VAL A 54 -15.50 6.54 0.97
CA VAL A 54 -15.12 5.13 0.70
C VAL A 54 -13.67 5.04 0.21
N ASN A 55 -12.75 5.69 0.94
CA ASN A 55 -11.33 5.70 0.58
C ASN A 55 -10.69 4.31 0.78
N HIS A 56 -9.92 3.86 -0.21
CA HIS A 56 -9.39 2.50 -0.21
C HIS A 56 -7.86 2.46 -0.31
N GLY A 57 -7.30 2.64 -1.49
CA GLY A 57 -5.85 2.65 -1.71
C GLY A 57 -5.24 4.02 -1.48
N ALA A 58 -4.00 4.06 -0.99
CA ALA A 58 -3.24 5.30 -0.87
C ALA A 58 -1.76 5.08 -1.20
N THR A 59 -1.14 6.09 -1.82
CA THR A 59 0.30 6.16 -2.06
C THR A 59 0.78 7.61 -1.98
N SER A 60 2.08 7.83 -1.85
CA SER A 60 2.70 9.16 -1.82
C SER A 60 3.63 9.41 -2.99
N ALA A 61 3.73 10.65 -3.42
CA ALA A 61 4.79 11.06 -4.33
C ALA A 61 6.16 10.82 -3.67
N PRO A 62 7.19 10.37 -4.43
CA PRO A 62 8.53 10.14 -3.87
C PRO A 62 9.18 11.37 -3.26
N ASP A 63 8.80 12.57 -3.74
CA ASP A 63 9.25 13.85 -3.19
C ASP A 63 8.49 14.29 -1.92
N GLY A 64 7.49 13.51 -1.48
CA GLY A 64 6.69 13.79 -0.29
C GLY A 64 5.69 14.93 -0.42
N SER A 65 5.53 15.54 -1.59
CA SER A 65 4.68 16.73 -1.81
C SER A 65 3.19 16.42 -1.88
N ARG A 66 2.83 15.19 -2.28
CA ARG A 66 1.44 14.80 -2.56
C ARG A 66 1.12 13.39 -2.07
N LEU A 67 -0.14 13.19 -1.74
CA LEU A 67 -0.74 11.88 -1.56
C LEU A 67 -1.77 11.64 -2.66
N TYR A 68 -1.93 10.39 -3.06
CA TYR A 68 -2.90 9.93 -4.04
C TYR A 68 -3.77 8.87 -3.36
N VAL A 69 -5.07 9.14 -3.26
CA VAL A 69 -6.02 8.27 -2.57
C VAL A 69 -7.16 7.90 -3.51
N THR A 70 -7.49 6.62 -3.60
CA THR A 70 -8.64 6.17 -4.38
C THR A 70 -9.93 6.46 -3.63
N ASN A 71 -10.90 7.04 -4.32
CA ASN A 71 -12.24 7.36 -3.85
C ASN A 71 -13.22 6.48 -4.62
N GLU A 72 -13.76 5.46 -3.94
CA GLU A 72 -14.62 4.48 -4.60
C GLU A 72 -16.01 5.07 -4.91
N ALA A 73 -16.53 5.92 -4.03
CA ALA A 73 -17.86 6.52 -4.20
C ALA A 73 -17.91 7.45 -5.42
N ASP A 74 -16.92 8.33 -5.56
CA ASP A 74 -16.85 9.30 -6.66
C ASP A 74 -16.21 8.72 -7.93
N ARG A 75 -15.58 7.52 -7.83
CA ARG A 75 -14.78 6.94 -8.92
C ARG A 75 -13.64 7.86 -9.36
N THR A 76 -12.93 8.42 -8.38
CA THR A 76 -11.81 9.34 -8.63
C THR A 76 -10.53 8.86 -7.95
N LEU A 77 -9.41 9.38 -8.45
CA LEU A 77 -8.16 9.45 -7.70
C LEU A 77 -8.07 10.87 -7.14
N ASP A 78 -8.15 10.97 -5.82
CA ASP A 78 -8.08 12.25 -5.13
C ASP A 78 -6.63 12.59 -4.82
N VAL A 79 -6.17 13.74 -5.30
CA VAL A 79 -4.82 14.26 -5.08
C VAL A 79 -4.84 15.19 -3.88
N VAL A 80 -4.03 14.89 -2.88
CA VAL A 80 -3.96 15.63 -1.65
C VAL A 80 -2.61 16.34 -1.56
N ASP A 81 -2.61 17.62 -1.24
CA ASP A 81 -1.41 18.36 -0.87
C ASP A 81 -0.94 17.90 0.52
N ALA A 82 0.27 17.37 0.61
CA ALA A 82 0.77 16.72 1.82
C ALA A 82 1.00 17.69 2.99
N ARG A 83 1.23 18.97 2.71
CA ARG A 83 1.46 19.99 3.73
C ARG A 83 0.15 20.50 4.34
N THR A 84 -0.87 20.71 3.51
CA THR A 84 -2.17 21.27 3.96
C THR A 84 -3.20 20.20 4.28
N LEU A 85 -2.96 18.94 3.87
CA LEU A 85 -3.86 17.81 3.98
C LEU A 85 -5.23 18.04 3.28
N LYS A 86 -5.25 18.91 2.26
CA LYS A 86 -6.45 19.22 1.49
C LYS A 86 -6.43 18.51 0.14
N VAL A 87 -7.60 18.02 -0.28
CA VAL A 87 -7.80 17.56 -1.64
C VAL A 87 -7.68 18.76 -2.59
N VAL A 88 -6.71 18.72 -3.49
CA VAL A 88 -6.45 19.79 -4.46
C VAL A 88 -6.93 19.46 -5.87
N LYS A 89 -7.16 18.17 -6.15
CA LYS A 89 -7.68 17.71 -7.44
C LYS A 89 -8.37 16.37 -7.26
N LYS A 90 -9.48 16.18 -7.97
CA LYS A 90 -10.12 14.87 -8.21
C LYS A 90 -9.92 14.52 -9.67
N ILE A 91 -9.35 13.35 -9.95
CA ILE A 91 -9.09 12.85 -11.30
C ILE A 91 -10.09 11.73 -11.57
N GLU A 92 -10.95 11.92 -12.56
CA GLU A 92 -11.95 10.93 -12.95
C GLU A 92 -11.29 9.67 -13.51
N LEU A 93 -11.73 8.52 -13.02
CA LEU A 93 -11.28 7.18 -13.40
C LEU A 93 -12.28 6.51 -14.33
N THR A 94 -11.82 5.47 -15.04
CA THR A 94 -12.67 4.73 -16.00
C THR A 94 -13.88 4.08 -15.30
N ALA A 95 -13.69 3.57 -14.09
CA ALA A 95 -14.74 3.00 -13.26
C ALA A 95 -14.29 2.91 -11.79
N HIS A 96 -14.95 2.08 -10.99
CA HIS A 96 -14.71 1.88 -9.58
C HIS A 96 -13.25 1.47 -9.29
N PRO A 97 -12.47 2.29 -8.55
CA PRO A 97 -11.08 1.97 -8.22
C PRO A 97 -10.98 1.03 -7.03
N ASN A 98 -9.81 0.40 -6.86
CA ASN A 98 -9.44 -0.29 -5.64
C ASN A 98 -8.08 0.23 -5.14
N ASN A 99 -6.98 -0.46 -5.40
CA ASN A 99 -5.66 -0.08 -4.93
C ASN A 99 -4.90 0.78 -5.95
N VAL A 100 -3.81 1.40 -5.47
CA VAL A 100 -3.02 2.35 -6.22
C VAL A 100 -1.54 2.14 -5.95
N SER A 101 -0.71 2.34 -6.97
CA SER A 101 0.75 2.37 -6.86
C SER A 101 1.33 3.52 -7.68
N ILE A 102 2.57 3.90 -7.41
CA ILE A 102 3.25 4.99 -8.10
C ILE A 102 4.59 4.52 -8.67
N SER A 103 4.97 5.05 -9.83
CA SER A 103 6.30 4.81 -10.42
C SER A 103 7.41 5.38 -9.53
N LYS A 104 8.60 4.79 -9.60
CA LYS A 104 9.75 5.23 -8.77
C LYS A 104 10.17 6.67 -9.03
N ASP A 105 10.00 7.15 -10.26
CA ASP A 105 10.27 8.53 -10.65
C ASP A 105 9.13 9.49 -10.30
N GLY A 106 8.04 8.97 -9.74
CA GLY A 106 6.86 9.73 -9.35
C GLY A 106 6.00 10.25 -10.50
N ARG A 107 6.31 9.91 -11.76
CA ARG A 107 5.63 10.49 -12.93
C ARG A 107 4.32 9.80 -13.30
N ARG A 108 4.11 8.57 -12.83
CA ARG A 108 2.91 7.77 -13.14
C ARG A 108 2.31 7.18 -11.88
N VAL A 109 1.00 7.34 -11.73
CA VAL A 109 0.21 6.60 -10.75
C VAL A 109 -0.64 5.59 -11.49
N TYR A 110 -0.65 4.35 -10.99
CA TYR A 110 -1.36 3.22 -11.55
C TYR A 110 -2.50 2.83 -10.62
N VAL A 111 -3.74 2.90 -11.12
CA VAL A 111 -4.94 2.64 -10.33
C VAL A 111 -5.62 1.36 -10.83
N ALA A 112 -5.83 0.40 -9.94
CA ALA A 112 -6.59 -0.80 -10.23
C ALA A 112 -8.08 -0.47 -10.38
N ILE A 113 -8.66 -0.77 -11.54
CA ILE A 113 -10.09 -0.59 -11.81
C ILE A 113 -10.83 -1.91 -11.54
N ALA A 114 -11.57 -1.93 -10.44
CA ALA A 114 -12.24 -3.11 -9.91
C ALA A 114 -13.63 -3.37 -10.55
N ALA A 115 -13.77 -3.03 -11.81
CA ALA A 115 -14.97 -3.27 -12.61
C ALA A 115 -14.61 -4.08 -13.85
N ALA A 116 -15.48 -4.99 -14.29
CA ALA A 116 -15.29 -5.72 -15.55
C ALA A 116 -15.37 -4.76 -16.75
N PRO A 117 -14.56 -4.97 -17.80
CA PRO A 117 -13.66 -6.10 -18.06
C PRO A 117 -12.34 -6.07 -17.28
N GLY A 118 -12.01 -4.97 -16.58
CA GLY A 118 -10.79 -4.75 -15.83
C GLY A 118 -9.79 -3.87 -16.58
N ALA A 119 -9.16 -2.97 -15.81
CA ALA A 119 -8.13 -2.07 -16.35
C ALA A 119 -7.16 -1.62 -15.24
N VAL A 120 -6.03 -1.09 -15.68
CA VAL A 120 -5.15 -0.24 -14.88
C VAL A 120 -5.20 1.16 -15.50
N ASP A 121 -5.80 2.12 -14.80
CA ASP A 121 -5.75 3.52 -15.21
C ASP A 121 -4.37 4.12 -14.89
N VAL A 122 -3.80 4.79 -15.87
CA VAL A 122 -2.50 5.44 -15.78
C VAL A 122 -2.70 6.94 -15.67
N ILE A 123 -2.25 7.51 -14.56
CA ILE A 123 -2.36 8.93 -14.27
C ILE A 123 -1.00 9.60 -14.45
N ASP A 124 -0.96 10.67 -15.22
CA ASP A 124 0.19 11.55 -15.33
C ASP A 124 0.19 12.53 -14.14
N THR A 125 1.25 12.47 -13.33
CA THR A 125 1.34 13.29 -12.10
C THR A 125 1.73 14.74 -12.36
N THR A 126 2.23 15.06 -13.55
CA THR A 126 2.57 16.44 -13.94
C THR A 126 1.32 17.21 -14.35
N THR A 127 0.51 16.59 -15.20
CA THR A 127 -0.74 17.21 -15.71
C THR A 127 -1.93 16.97 -14.79
N LEU A 128 -1.85 16.01 -13.88
CA LEU A 128 -2.94 15.52 -13.02
C LEU A 128 -4.16 15.10 -13.84
N THR A 129 -3.91 14.32 -14.88
CA THR A 129 -4.94 13.76 -15.76
C THR A 129 -4.72 12.28 -16.00
N ARG A 130 -5.78 11.56 -16.32
CA ARG A 130 -5.68 10.18 -16.79
C ARG A 130 -5.12 10.19 -18.22
N ALA A 131 -3.91 9.62 -18.36
CA ALA A 131 -3.22 9.55 -19.65
C ALA A 131 -3.78 8.43 -20.54
N LYS A 132 -4.07 7.27 -19.94
CA LYS A 132 -4.66 6.11 -20.62
C LYS A 132 -5.23 5.10 -19.63
N SER A 133 -5.84 4.06 -20.16
CA SER A 133 -6.28 2.86 -19.43
C SER A 133 -5.70 1.63 -20.11
N ILE A 134 -5.03 0.76 -19.34
CA ILE A 134 -4.42 -0.48 -19.84
C ILE A 134 -5.42 -1.60 -19.56
N PRO A 135 -5.97 -2.26 -20.60
CA PRO A 135 -6.87 -3.39 -20.39
C PRO A 135 -6.17 -4.55 -19.69
N VAL A 136 -6.82 -5.15 -18.69
CA VAL A 136 -6.38 -6.40 -18.06
C VAL A 136 -7.53 -7.39 -18.06
N ASN A 137 -7.21 -8.69 -17.91
CA ASN A 137 -8.26 -9.71 -17.94
C ASN A 137 -8.88 -9.89 -16.54
N GLY A 138 -10.11 -9.43 -16.40
CA GLY A 138 -10.89 -9.45 -15.17
C GLY A 138 -10.67 -8.21 -14.30
N ALA A 139 -11.65 -7.91 -13.46
CA ALA A 139 -11.64 -6.75 -12.56
C ALA A 139 -10.31 -6.69 -11.77
N ALA A 140 -9.59 -5.58 -11.90
CA ALA A 140 -8.30 -5.37 -11.24
C ALA A 140 -8.51 -5.14 -9.75
N HIS A 141 -7.77 -5.87 -8.89
CA HIS A 141 -7.87 -5.74 -7.44
C HIS A 141 -6.75 -4.88 -6.87
N ASN A 142 -5.49 -5.18 -7.22
CA ASN A 142 -4.34 -4.42 -6.74
C ASN A 142 -3.37 -4.12 -7.87
N THR A 143 -2.66 -3.00 -7.74
CA THR A 143 -1.48 -2.67 -8.56
C THR A 143 -0.27 -2.50 -7.67
N TYR A 144 0.90 -2.89 -8.20
CA TYR A 144 2.20 -2.72 -7.55
C TYR A 144 3.25 -2.38 -8.59
N VAL A 145 4.20 -1.53 -8.25
CA VAL A 145 5.41 -1.32 -9.06
C VAL A 145 6.52 -2.20 -8.49
N THR A 146 7.24 -2.92 -9.35
CA THR A 146 8.35 -3.77 -8.92
C THR A 146 9.46 -2.94 -8.27
N PRO A 147 10.26 -3.56 -7.37
CA PRO A 147 11.33 -2.85 -6.67
C PRO A 147 12.35 -2.15 -7.58
N ASP A 148 12.61 -2.69 -8.76
CA ASP A 148 13.47 -2.07 -9.78
C ASP A 148 12.74 -1.07 -10.70
N GLY A 149 11.42 -0.94 -10.55
CA GLY A 149 10.59 -0.03 -11.35
C GLY A 149 10.29 -0.49 -12.78
N LYS A 150 10.67 -1.72 -13.16
CA LYS A 150 10.52 -2.17 -14.56
C LYS A 150 9.11 -2.61 -14.92
N TYR A 151 8.36 -3.11 -13.94
CA TYR A 151 7.05 -3.69 -14.19
C TYR A 151 6.00 -3.15 -13.23
N ILE A 152 4.76 -3.15 -13.70
CA ILE A 152 3.56 -3.00 -12.89
C ILE A 152 2.89 -4.36 -12.81
N LEU A 153 2.57 -4.82 -11.61
CA LEU A 153 1.83 -6.04 -11.37
C LEU A 153 0.38 -5.70 -11.07
N CYS A 154 -0.54 -6.40 -11.72
CA CYS A 154 -1.97 -6.27 -11.48
C CYS A 154 -2.58 -7.64 -11.19
N GLY A 155 -3.10 -7.80 -9.97
CA GLY A 155 -3.86 -8.99 -9.58
C GLY A 155 -5.35 -8.85 -9.87
N SER A 156 -5.99 -9.92 -10.32
CA SER A 156 -7.44 -10.02 -10.47
C SER A 156 -8.00 -11.15 -9.61
N VAL A 157 -9.01 -10.84 -8.79
CA VAL A 157 -9.69 -11.86 -7.99
C VAL A 157 -10.61 -12.71 -8.87
N ALA A 158 -11.52 -12.09 -9.60
CA ALA A 158 -12.46 -12.80 -10.46
C ALA A 158 -11.76 -13.46 -11.67
N GLY A 159 -10.75 -12.81 -12.23
CA GLY A 159 -9.96 -13.35 -13.35
C GLY A 159 -8.97 -14.43 -12.94
N LYS A 160 -8.69 -14.61 -11.64
CA LYS A 160 -7.70 -15.55 -11.11
C LYS A 160 -6.35 -15.41 -11.81
N LEU A 161 -5.95 -14.18 -12.08
CA LEU A 161 -4.84 -13.86 -12.96
C LEU A 161 -3.94 -12.80 -12.36
N LEU A 162 -2.64 -12.99 -12.49
CA LEU A 162 -1.63 -11.95 -12.36
C LEU A 162 -1.29 -11.47 -13.78
N THR A 163 -1.45 -10.18 -14.03
CA THR A 163 -0.95 -9.50 -15.23
C THR A 163 0.27 -8.69 -14.87
N VAL A 164 1.37 -8.91 -15.58
CA VAL A 164 2.59 -8.12 -15.46
C VAL A 164 2.71 -7.23 -16.69
N ILE A 165 2.78 -5.93 -16.42
CA ILE A 165 2.79 -4.87 -17.42
C ILE A 165 4.20 -4.29 -17.46
N ASP A 166 4.78 -4.14 -18.65
CA ASP A 166 6.05 -3.44 -18.82
C ASP A 166 5.83 -1.93 -18.58
N GLN A 167 6.58 -1.35 -17.63
CA GLN A 167 6.38 0.03 -17.21
C GLN A 167 6.79 1.04 -18.29
N LYS A 168 7.78 0.71 -19.12
CA LYS A 168 8.27 1.60 -20.19
C LYS A 168 7.30 1.71 -21.36
N THR A 169 6.74 0.57 -21.79
CA THR A 169 5.76 0.51 -22.90
C THR A 169 4.33 0.68 -22.41
N GLU A 170 4.09 0.44 -21.12
CA GLU A 170 2.78 0.39 -20.47
C GLU A 170 1.82 -0.55 -21.23
N THR A 171 2.32 -1.73 -21.55
CA THR A 171 1.57 -2.81 -22.19
C THR A 171 1.78 -4.12 -21.43
N PRO A 172 0.80 -5.05 -21.40
CA PRO A 172 0.98 -6.36 -20.79
C PRO A 172 2.18 -7.10 -21.40
N ALA A 173 3.12 -7.52 -20.54
CA ALA A 173 4.31 -8.27 -20.93
C ALA A 173 4.07 -9.78 -20.83
N TRP A 174 3.43 -10.24 -19.77
CA TRP A 174 3.05 -11.63 -19.54
C TRP A 174 1.97 -11.76 -18.47
N THR A 175 1.39 -12.95 -18.37
CA THR A 175 0.37 -13.27 -17.38
C THR A 175 0.67 -14.62 -16.72
N LEU A 176 0.15 -14.79 -15.48
CA LEU A 176 0.19 -16.07 -14.76
C LEU A 176 -1.20 -16.35 -14.19
N ALA A 177 -1.76 -17.50 -14.59
CA ALA A 177 -3.06 -17.96 -14.09
C ALA A 177 -2.90 -18.77 -12.78
N PHE A 178 -3.90 -18.67 -11.91
CA PHE A 178 -4.02 -19.41 -10.66
C PHE A 178 -5.37 -20.17 -10.64
N ASP A 179 -5.50 -21.10 -9.71
CA ASP A 179 -6.77 -21.77 -9.43
C ASP A 179 -7.72 -20.91 -8.56
N ALA A 180 -7.19 -19.86 -7.93
CA ALA A 180 -7.92 -18.95 -7.04
C ALA A 180 -7.62 -17.48 -7.37
N GLY A 181 -8.44 -16.56 -6.82
CA GLY A 181 -8.30 -15.14 -7.07
C GLY A 181 -7.00 -14.56 -6.51
N VAL A 182 -6.31 -13.77 -7.32
CA VAL A 182 -5.05 -13.10 -6.96
C VAL A 182 -5.35 -11.90 -6.06
N ARG A 183 -4.80 -11.93 -4.85
CA ARG A 183 -4.97 -10.91 -3.81
C ARG A 183 -3.66 -10.16 -3.56
N PRO A 184 -3.38 -9.59 -2.36
CA PRO A 184 -2.15 -8.85 -2.12
C PRO A 184 -0.87 -9.60 -2.48
N ILE A 185 0.15 -8.82 -2.88
CA ILE A 185 1.45 -9.29 -3.36
C ILE A 185 2.56 -8.58 -2.59
N ALA A 186 3.55 -9.34 -2.15
CA ALA A 186 4.82 -8.83 -1.64
C ALA A 186 5.98 -9.31 -2.53
N PHE A 187 7.10 -8.60 -2.48
CA PHE A 187 8.26 -8.82 -3.33
C PHE A 187 9.47 -9.27 -2.52
N ASP A 188 10.13 -10.31 -3.00
CA ASP A 188 11.52 -10.60 -2.67
C ASP A 188 12.44 -10.09 -3.79
N GLN A 189 13.64 -9.65 -3.42
CA GLN A 189 14.55 -8.96 -4.32
C GLN A 189 15.89 -9.68 -4.41
N LYS A 190 16.47 -9.67 -5.61
CA LYS A 190 17.87 -10.02 -5.83
C LYS A 190 18.79 -8.91 -5.30
N PRO A 191 20.11 -9.18 -5.17
CA PRO A 191 21.07 -8.15 -4.74
C PRO A 191 21.09 -6.90 -5.63
N ASP A 192 20.77 -7.03 -6.91
CA ASP A 192 20.68 -5.91 -7.87
C ASP A 192 19.37 -5.10 -7.78
N GLY A 193 18.48 -5.47 -6.86
CA GLY A 193 17.18 -4.83 -6.66
C GLY A 193 16.06 -5.32 -7.57
N SER A 194 16.34 -6.20 -8.54
CA SER A 194 15.30 -6.81 -9.36
C SER A 194 14.47 -7.82 -8.56
N THR A 195 13.25 -8.09 -9.04
CA THR A 195 12.35 -9.04 -8.39
C THR A 195 12.88 -10.48 -8.52
N SER A 196 12.97 -11.19 -7.39
CA SER A 196 13.32 -12.61 -7.31
C SER A 196 12.07 -13.46 -7.25
N ARG A 197 11.28 -13.28 -6.19
CA ARG A 197 10.04 -14.02 -5.94
C ARG A 197 8.89 -13.05 -5.65
N LEU A 198 7.68 -13.56 -5.89
CA LEU A 198 6.47 -12.92 -5.40
C LEU A 198 5.85 -13.81 -4.34
N PHE A 199 5.35 -13.18 -3.29
CA PHE A 199 4.51 -13.80 -2.28
C PHE A 199 3.08 -13.29 -2.49
N ILE A 200 2.17 -14.19 -2.89
CA ILE A 200 0.83 -13.83 -3.37
C ILE A 200 -0.21 -14.49 -2.49
N GLN A 201 -1.05 -13.71 -1.86
CA GLN A 201 -2.23 -14.26 -1.20
C GLN A 201 -3.32 -14.59 -2.21
N LEU A 202 -3.98 -15.71 -1.98
CA LEU A 202 -5.01 -16.24 -2.87
C LEU A 202 -6.37 -16.27 -2.14
N SER A 203 -7.44 -16.12 -2.91
CA SER A 203 -8.80 -16.30 -2.39
C SER A 203 -9.00 -17.70 -1.82
N ASP A 204 -9.76 -17.79 -0.75
CA ASP A 204 -10.17 -19.04 -0.09
C ASP A 204 -9.01 -19.89 0.44
N PHE A 205 -7.80 -19.32 0.51
CA PHE A 205 -6.60 -19.95 1.02
C PHE A 205 -6.01 -19.13 2.19
N ASN A 206 -5.96 -19.73 3.39
CA ASN A 206 -5.28 -19.11 4.54
C ASN A 206 -3.78 -19.32 4.44
N GLY A 207 -3.11 -18.50 3.63
CA GLY A 207 -1.70 -18.68 3.28
C GLY A 207 -1.28 -17.80 2.11
N PHE A 208 -0.21 -18.18 1.47
CA PHE A 208 0.32 -17.50 0.29
C PHE A 208 0.99 -18.45 -0.69
N ALA A 209 0.92 -18.11 -1.96
CA ALA A 209 1.69 -18.76 -3.03
C ALA A 209 3.06 -18.09 -3.16
N VAL A 210 4.06 -18.85 -3.56
CA VAL A 210 5.42 -18.40 -3.91
C VAL A 210 5.60 -18.53 -5.41
N VAL A 211 5.87 -17.43 -6.08
CA VAL A 211 6.11 -17.39 -7.53
C VAL A 211 7.57 -17.06 -7.79
N ASP A 212 8.24 -17.89 -8.57
CA ASP A 212 9.53 -17.57 -9.19
C ASP A 212 9.28 -16.57 -10.33
N PHE A 213 9.79 -15.34 -10.17
CA PHE A 213 9.49 -14.27 -11.12
C PHE A 213 10.13 -14.48 -12.49
N ASP A 214 11.35 -14.98 -12.54
CA ASP A 214 12.06 -15.23 -13.79
C ASP A 214 11.44 -16.40 -14.57
N ARG A 215 11.06 -17.47 -13.85
CA ARG A 215 10.41 -18.64 -14.44
C ARG A 215 8.93 -18.41 -14.72
N ARG A 216 8.35 -17.32 -14.19
CA ARG A 216 6.92 -16.97 -14.30
C ARG A 216 6.02 -18.12 -13.86
N LYS A 217 6.35 -18.74 -12.74
CA LYS A 217 5.71 -19.97 -12.27
C LYS A 217 5.51 -19.96 -10.76
N GLU A 218 4.33 -20.42 -10.32
CA GLU A 218 4.12 -20.82 -8.93
C GLU A 218 5.00 -22.03 -8.60
N VAL A 219 5.80 -21.92 -7.54
CA VAL A 219 6.76 -22.96 -7.13
C VAL A 219 6.42 -23.59 -5.79
N ALA A 220 5.62 -22.92 -4.96
CA ALA A 220 5.19 -23.44 -3.68
C ALA A 220 3.93 -22.70 -3.18
N ARG A 221 3.26 -23.30 -2.20
CA ARG A 221 2.25 -22.68 -1.33
C ARG A 221 2.58 -22.92 0.11
N VAL A 222 2.47 -21.89 0.92
CA VAL A 222 2.68 -21.92 2.36
C VAL A 222 1.34 -21.68 3.04
N LYS A 223 0.81 -22.69 3.75
CA LYS A 223 -0.38 -22.57 4.58
C LYS A 223 0.01 -21.95 5.91
N LEU A 224 -0.76 -20.98 6.40
CA LEU A 224 -0.60 -20.42 7.73
C LEU A 224 -1.03 -21.45 8.80
N PRO A 225 -0.49 -21.37 10.02
CA PRO A 225 -0.86 -22.27 11.11
C PRO A 225 -2.37 -22.29 11.35
N ASP A 226 -2.90 -23.47 11.64
CA ASP A 226 -4.27 -23.60 12.10
C ASP A 226 -4.38 -23.14 13.57
N VAL A 227 -5.48 -22.51 13.91
CA VAL A 227 -5.90 -22.22 15.29
C VAL A 227 -7.10 -23.08 15.67
N ALA A 228 -7.40 -23.19 16.95
CA ALA A 228 -8.58 -23.93 17.40
C ALA A 228 -9.84 -23.34 16.76
N GLU A 229 -10.82 -24.17 16.44
CA GLU A 229 -12.03 -23.77 15.73
C GLU A 229 -12.78 -22.63 16.44
N ARG A 230 -12.85 -22.67 17.78
CA ARG A 230 -13.45 -21.62 18.62
C ARG A 230 -12.78 -20.24 18.48
N ASP A 231 -11.51 -20.22 18.03
CA ASP A 231 -10.70 -19.00 17.90
C ASP A 231 -10.70 -18.47 16.45
N ARG A 232 -11.39 -19.17 15.54
CA ARG A 232 -11.48 -18.79 14.13
C ARG A 232 -12.59 -17.77 13.89
N VAL A 233 -12.24 -16.72 13.15
CA VAL A 233 -13.22 -15.83 12.54
C VAL A 233 -13.73 -16.48 11.27
N THR A 234 -15.04 -16.71 11.18
CA THR A 234 -15.67 -17.38 10.03
C THR A 234 -16.53 -16.43 9.19
N GLN A 235 -16.91 -15.28 9.75
CA GLN A 235 -17.77 -14.29 9.09
C GLN A 235 -16.99 -13.08 8.58
N GLY A 236 -17.50 -12.41 7.57
CA GLY A 236 -16.94 -11.18 7.04
C GLY A 236 -15.58 -11.32 6.31
N LEU A 237 -15.13 -12.55 6.03
CA LEU A 237 -13.84 -12.80 5.36
C LEU A 237 -13.86 -12.44 3.87
N GLN A 238 -15.02 -12.41 3.24
CA GLN A 238 -15.18 -12.05 1.82
C GLN A 238 -14.27 -12.88 0.87
N GLY A 239 -14.17 -14.21 1.12
CA GLY A 239 -13.28 -15.11 0.37
C GLY A 239 -11.78 -14.78 0.59
N SER A 240 -11.43 -14.15 1.70
CA SER A 240 -10.08 -13.74 2.01
C SER A 240 -9.72 -14.11 3.45
N PRO A 241 -9.46 -15.39 3.73
CA PRO A 241 -9.07 -15.84 5.07
C PRO A 241 -7.70 -15.25 5.51
N SER A 242 -6.84 -14.91 4.56
CA SER A 242 -5.63 -14.09 4.72
C SER A 242 -5.67 -12.93 3.74
N HIS A 243 -5.00 -11.79 4.04
CA HIS A 243 -5.03 -10.63 3.14
C HIS A 243 -3.74 -9.83 3.10
N GLY A 244 -3.39 -9.01 4.09
CA GLY A 244 -2.17 -8.19 4.05
C GLY A 244 -0.89 -9.05 4.08
N ILE A 245 0.08 -8.72 3.25
CA ILE A 245 1.37 -9.38 3.15
C ILE A 245 2.44 -8.35 2.80
N GLY A 246 3.62 -8.45 3.41
CA GLY A 246 4.71 -7.51 3.15
C GLY A 246 6.06 -8.04 3.60
N VAL A 247 7.12 -7.63 2.92
CA VAL A 247 8.51 -7.86 3.29
C VAL A 247 9.02 -6.62 4.02
N THR A 248 9.74 -6.83 5.12
CA THR A 248 10.37 -5.74 5.88
C THR A 248 11.34 -4.93 5.00
N PRO A 249 11.50 -3.61 5.22
CA PRO A 249 12.42 -2.79 4.42
C PRO A 249 13.87 -3.29 4.41
N ASP A 250 14.35 -3.94 5.49
CA ASP A 250 15.66 -4.60 5.57
C ASP A 250 15.72 -5.95 4.83
N ARG A 251 14.58 -6.42 4.29
CA ARG A 251 14.41 -7.65 3.49
C ARG A 251 14.74 -8.95 4.23
N ARG A 252 14.64 -8.95 5.56
CA ARG A 252 14.96 -10.14 6.37
C ARG A 252 13.76 -11.03 6.63
N THR A 253 12.55 -10.45 6.67
CA THR A 253 11.35 -11.19 7.03
C THR A 253 10.15 -10.82 6.17
N LEU A 254 9.27 -11.81 6.00
CA LEU A 254 7.96 -11.70 5.38
C LEU A 254 6.89 -11.75 6.47
N TRP A 255 5.99 -10.79 6.49
CA TRP A 255 4.86 -10.71 7.41
C TRP A 255 3.54 -10.95 6.69
N VAL A 256 2.72 -11.85 7.23
CA VAL A 256 1.51 -12.35 6.57
C VAL A 256 0.34 -12.30 7.55
N LEU A 257 -0.72 -11.58 7.19
CA LEU A 257 -1.93 -11.48 7.99
C LEU A 257 -2.89 -12.65 7.73
N SER A 258 -3.43 -13.20 8.79
CA SER A 258 -4.60 -14.06 8.76
C SER A 258 -5.81 -13.33 9.36
N LYS A 259 -6.78 -13.00 8.54
CA LYS A 259 -8.08 -12.46 8.99
C LYS A 259 -8.84 -13.52 9.80
N MET A 260 -8.74 -14.77 9.36
CA MET A 260 -9.37 -15.90 10.01
C MET A 260 -8.84 -16.14 11.41
N ASN A 261 -7.52 -15.95 11.63
CA ASN A 261 -6.89 -16.22 12.93
C ASN A 261 -6.76 -14.96 13.81
N SER A 262 -7.07 -13.76 13.28
CA SER A 262 -6.77 -12.47 13.92
C SER A 262 -5.31 -12.37 14.39
N ARG A 263 -4.39 -12.75 13.50
CA ARG A 263 -2.95 -12.80 13.78
C ARG A 263 -2.13 -12.34 12.58
N VAL A 264 -0.91 -11.94 12.85
CA VAL A 264 0.15 -11.77 11.86
C VAL A 264 1.24 -12.80 12.12
N TYR A 265 1.74 -13.43 11.06
CA TYR A 265 2.79 -14.43 11.10
C TYR A 265 4.05 -13.89 10.44
N GLU A 266 5.21 -14.16 11.04
CA GLU A 266 6.52 -13.75 10.55
C GLU A 266 7.31 -14.96 10.05
N TYR A 267 7.83 -14.86 8.83
CA TYR A 267 8.67 -15.86 8.17
C TYR A 267 10.04 -15.27 7.88
N SER A 268 11.11 -16.06 8.12
CA SER A 268 12.46 -15.67 7.70
C SER A 268 12.61 -15.66 6.18
N LEU A 269 13.46 -14.81 5.65
CA LEU A 269 13.91 -14.83 4.26
C LEU A 269 15.40 -15.16 4.20
N PRO A 270 15.82 -15.94 3.21
CA PRO A 270 15.05 -16.46 2.08
C PRO A 270 14.26 -17.75 2.33
N ASP A 271 14.41 -18.42 3.48
CA ASP A 271 14.05 -19.82 3.71
C ASP A 271 12.56 -20.06 3.95
N LEU A 272 11.78 -19.00 4.23
CA LEU A 272 10.36 -19.08 4.59
C LEU A 272 10.08 -19.97 5.80
N THR A 273 10.98 -19.96 6.78
CA THR A 273 10.76 -20.61 8.07
C THR A 273 9.88 -19.72 8.95
N LEU A 274 8.79 -20.26 9.49
CA LEU A 274 7.97 -19.55 10.47
C LEU A 274 8.80 -19.31 11.74
N ILE A 275 9.01 -18.04 12.10
CA ILE A 275 9.83 -17.65 13.25
C ILE A 275 9.03 -17.01 14.37
N GLY A 276 7.75 -16.71 14.14
CA GLY A 276 6.86 -16.23 15.18
C GLY A 276 5.57 -15.66 14.65
N ASP A 277 4.78 -15.15 15.59
CA ASP A 277 3.50 -14.50 15.29
C ASP A 277 3.11 -13.52 16.41
N ALA A 278 2.15 -12.66 16.12
CA ALA A 278 1.56 -11.74 17.08
C ALA A 278 0.03 -11.70 16.92
N PRO A 279 -0.73 -11.47 18.01
CA PRO A 279 -2.15 -11.19 17.90
C PRO A 279 -2.37 -9.83 17.21
N THR A 280 -3.54 -9.64 16.63
CA THR A 280 -3.99 -8.37 16.05
C THR A 280 -5.40 -8.04 16.55
N GLY A 281 -5.95 -6.89 16.17
CA GLY A 281 -7.38 -6.67 16.27
C GLY A 281 -8.17 -7.57 15.31
N HIS A 282 -9.50 -7.43 15.31
CA HIS A 282 -10.37 -8.23 14.46
C HIS A 282 -10.26 -7.85 12.97
N HIS A 283 -10.30 -8.86 12.10
CA HIS A 283 -10.21 -8.70 10.64
C HIS A 283 -8.99 -7.85 10.22
N PRO A 284 -7.74 -8.24 10.57
CA PRO A 284 -6.56 -7.54 10.09
C PRO A 284 -6.52 -7.60 8.57
N ASP A 285 -6.54 -6.44 7.91
CA ASP A 285 -6.74 -6.36 6.45
C ASP A 285 -5.46 -5.99 5.71
N TRP A 286 -4.65 -5.09 6.23
CA TRP A 286 -3.43 -4.62 5.58
C TRP A 286 -2.31 -4.35 6.57
N LEU A 287 -1.07 -4.31 6.09
CA LEU A 287 0.09 -3.95 6.89
C LEU A 287 1.07 -3.07 6.10
N THR A 288 1.81 -2.26 6.84
CA THR A 288 3.00 -1.55 6.36
C THR A 288 4.04 -1.49 7.48
N PHE A 289 5.26 -1.08 7.15
CA PHE A 289 6.38 -1.06 8.09
C PHE A 289 6.89 0.35 8.33
N SER A 290 7.50 0.58 9.48
CA SER A 290 8.40 1.73 9.65
C SER A 290 9.64 1.57 8.75
N PRO A 291 10.23 2.68 8.24
CA PRO A 291 11.37 2.58 7.33
C PRO A 291 12.61 1.90 7.93
N ASP A 292 12.73 1.92 9.25
CA ASP A 292 13.81 1.27 10.00
C ASP A 292 13.56 -0.22 10.31
N SER A 293 12.48 -0.79 9.79
CA SER A 293 12.06 -2.20 9.99
C SER A 293 11.76 -2.58 11.44
N LYS A 294 11.55 -1.62 12.35
CA LYS A 294 11.30 -1.93 13.77
C LYS A 294 9.84 -2.14 14.11
N SER A 295 8.92 -1.59 13.32
CA SER A 295 7.49 -1.66 13.61
C SER A 295 6.68 -2.07 12.40
N VAL A 296 5.65 -2.89 12.66
CA VAL A 296 4.59 -3.23 11.70
C VAL A 296 3.31 -2.54 12.13
N TYR A 297 2.67 -1.84 11.21
CA TYR A 297 1.37 -1.18 11.40
C TYR A 297 0.30 -1.99 10.70
N ILE A 298 -0.67 -2.50 11.44
CA ILE A 298 -1.69 -3.44 10.95
C ILE A 298 -3.06 -2.79 11.05
N ALA A 299 -3.72 -2.61 9.90
CA ALA A 299 -5.09 -2.10 9.82
C ALA A 299 -6.08 -3.20 10.22
N ASN A 300 -6.82 -3.01 11.30
CA ASN A 300 -7.81 -3.94 11.83
C ASN A 300 -9.22 -3.50 11.45
N ALA A 301 -9.70 -3.94 10.30
CA ALA A 301 -10.97 -3.49 9.73
C ALA A 301 -12.19 -3.75 10.66
N GLY A 302 -12.15 -4.80 11.46
CA GLY A 302 -13.23 -5.16 12.39
C GLY A 302 -13.11 -4.49 13.76
N SER A 303 -11.98 -3.83 14.08
CA SER A 303 -11.77 -3.17 15.38
C SER A 303 -11.67 -1.65 15.27
N ASN A 304 -11.71 -1.07 14.06
CA ASN A 304 -11.49 0.38 13.83
C ASN A 304 -10.18 0.88 14.47
N SER A 305 -9.13 0.08 14.39
CA SER A 305 -7.83 0.38 15.00
C SER A 305 -6.67 0.00 14.08
N VAL A 306 -5.49 0.49 14.41
CA VAL A 306 -4.21 0.04 13.87
C VAL A 306 -3.40 -0.55 15.00
N SER A 307 -3.10 -1.86 14.93
CA SER A 307 -2.14 -2.48 15.85
C SER A 307 -0.72 -2.12 15.44
N VAL A 308 0.11 -1.73 16.40
CA VAL A 308 1.55 -1.53 16.21
C VAL A 308 2.27 -2.70 16.85
N VAL A 309 3.01 -3.45 16.05
CA VAL A 309 3.79 -4.61 16.51
C VAL A 309 5.27 -4.29 16.39
N ASP A 310 6.00 -4.49 17.49
CA ASP A 310 7.47 -4.45 17.49
C ASP A 310 8.03 -5.69 16.80
N VAL A 311 8.84 -5.50 15.76
CA VAL A 311 9.36 -6.59 14.91
C VAL A 311 10.27 -7.53 15.69
N ALA A 312 11.12 -7.02 16.56
CA ALA A 312 12.09 -7.84 17.27
C ALA A 312 11.45 -8.76 18.32
N SER A 313 10.49 -8.23 19.07
CA SER A 313 9.83 -8.97 20.15
C SER A 313 8.52 -9.65 19.73
N ARG A 314 7.95 -9.30 18.58
CA ARG A 314 6.62 -9.74 18.11
C ARG A 314 5.49 -9.41 19.08
N ARG A 315 5.63 -8.30 19.83
CA ARG A 315 4.62 -7.87 20.79
C ARG A 315 3.87 -6.66 20.27
N VAL A 316 2.57 -6.64 20.51
CA VAL A 316 1.76 -5.44 20.30
C VAL A 316 2.22 -4.36 21.28
N VAL A 317 2.71 -3.26 20.75
CA VAL A 317 3.16 -2.09 21.53
C VAL A 317 1.98 -1.23 21.92
N THR A 318 1.05 -1.04 20.98
CA THR A 318 -0.16 -0.23 21.18
C THR A 318 -1.19 -0.51 20.08
N GLU A 319 -2.43 -0.12 20.36
CA GLU A 319 -3.49 0.00 19.36
C GLU A 319 -3.90 1.47 19.23
N ILE A 320 -3.94 1.95 18.00
CA ILE A 320 -4.26 3.33 17.66
C ILE A 320 -5.69 3.37 17.12
N PRO A 321 -6.65 4.03 17.80
CA PRO A 321 -7.98 4.23 17.25
C PRO A 321 -7.92 5.06 15.96
N VAL A 322 -8.65 4.62 14.93
CA VAL A 322 -8.75 5.31 13.63
C VAL A 322 -10.22 5.36 13.18
N GLY A 323 -10.46 5.73 11.92
CA GLY A 323 -11.81 5.75 11.37
C GLY A 323 -12.42 4.35 11.14
N HIS A 324 -13.62 4.32 10.60
CA HIS A 324 -14.38 3.08 10.41
C HIS A 324 -13.83 2.23 9.27
N VAL A 325 -13.71 0.92 9.52
CA VAL A 325 -13.23 -0.08 8.58
C VAL A 325 -11.88 0.31 7.95
N PRO A 326 -10.80 0.41 8.77
CA PRO A 326 -9.46 0.67 8.24
C PRO A 326 -9.05 -0.46 7.29
N LYS A 327 -8.73 -0.09 6.04
CA LYS A 327 -8.49 -1.06 4.95
C LYS A 327 -7.03 -1.13 4.55
N ARG A 328 -6.47 -0.04 4.09
CA ARG A 328 -5.11 0.02 3.56
C ARG A 328 -4.28 0.96 4.41
N ASN A 329 -3.01 0.65 4.53
CA ASN A 329 -2.05 1.61 5.01
C ASN A 329 -0.79 1.62 4.15
N ALA A 330 -0.09 2.73 4.17
CA ALA A 330 1.15 2.92 3.43
C ALA A 330 2.08 3.82 4.22
N THR A 331 3.37 3.55 4.14
CA THR A 331 4.40 4.41 4.72
C THR A 331 4.81 5.47 3.70
N ALA A 332 4.82 6.72 4.13
CA ALA A 332 5.21 7.88 3.34
C ALA A 332 6.26 8.72 4.07
N ILE A 333 7.12 9.37 3.30
CA ILE A 333 8.01 10.42 3.78
C ILE A 333 7.48 11.72 3.20
N LEU A 334 6.91 12.58 4.05
CA LEU A 334 6.26 13.83 3.66
C LEU A 334 7.15 15.03 3.97
N GLN A 335 7.01 16.11 3.17
CA GLN A 335 7.70 17.40 3.38
C GLN A 335 6.99 18.27 4.42
#